data_8bb6ebf5464489b3c46bf6bbf704717a
#
_entry.id   8bb6ebf5464489b3c46bf6bbf704717a
#
_cell.length_a   1.000
_cell.length_b   1.000
_cell.length_c   1.000
_cell.angle_alpha   90.00
_cell.angle_beta   90.00
_cell.angle_gamma   90.00
#
_symmetry.space_group_name_H-M   'P 1'
#
loop_
_entity.id
_entity.type
_entity.pdbx_description
1 polymer ?
#
loop_
_entity_poly.entity_id
_entity_poly.type
_entity_poly.pdbx_seq_one_letter_code
_entity_poly.pdbx_strand_id
1 'polypeptide(L)'
;MLGKKCMDYLQTLGKISSTTNGLTRLILTEEHKKSIDLISSWMRDLNLDIEVDDIGNVIGTYKSSFPNAPTLVVASHQDSVKCGGIFDGMLGIIVPLIGLEEAKHNNKSYPFNIKLVAFAEEEGTRFETSLMGSKVFAGTFKEKLLKSVDENGITLEEAVTKFGFNTKNLINLHPRKDIDAYLEFHIEQGPVLENEALPAGIVSSITGFKSFKISVNGKSGHAGTLPMNMRFDAGCGACECVLSIENLAKTTNDLIATVGKMNFYPSSSNVVPKRAEFTLEILIFSLCLFIFIYVFMNTSIFNSSKTISLFYFLYASLFVFYFIKPVWWQMGGKNNLPPIFSL
;
A
#
# COMPACT_ATOMS: atom_id res chain seq x y z
N MET A 1 14.11 6.08 29.59
CA MET A 1 13.05 5.11 29.24
C MET A 1 12.82 5.20 27.75
N LEU A 2 13.17 4.15 26.98
CA LEU A 2 13.21 4.15 25.52
C LEU A 2 11.87 4.43 24.86
N GLY A 3 10.75 3.90 25.43
CA GLY A 3 9.42 4.13 24.86
C GLY A 3 8.99 5.60 24.86
N LYS A 4 9.29 6.37 25.94
CA LYS A 4 9.01 7.80 25.95
C LYS A 4 9.79 8.53 24.87
N LYS A 5 11.08 8.19 24.72
CA LYS A 5 11.94 8.76 23.70
C LYS A 5 11.40 8.47 22.30
N CYS A 6 10.96 7.23 22.05
CA CYS A 6 10.32 6.85 20.79
C CYS A 6 9.11 7.73 20.50
N MET A 7 8.23 7.94 21.48
CA MET A 7 7.07 8.82 21.36
C MET A 7 7.46 10.28 21.08
N ASP A 8 8.49 10.81 21.73
CA ASP A 8 8.96 12.18 21.51
C ASP A 8 9.47 12.38 20.07
N TYR A 9 10.19 11.40 19.52
CA TYR A 9 10.64 11.40 18.11
C TYR A 9 9.46 11.31 17.13
N LEU A 10 8.53 10.38 17.36
CA LEU A 10 7.33 10.20 16.53
C LEU A 10 6.46 11.46 16.53
N GLN A 11 6.24 12.08 17.70
CA GLN A 11 5.50 13.33 17.80
C GLN A 11 6.21 14.49 17.10
N THR A 12 7.53 14.53 17.15
CA THR A 12 8.32 15.57 16.47
C THR A 12 8.22 15.42 14.96
N LEU A 13 8.42 14.21 14.44
CA LEU A 13 8.28 13.91 13.02
C LEU A 13 6.83 14.06 12.53
N GLY A 14 5.85 13.69 13.37
CA GLY A 14 4.42 13.80 13.08
C GLY A 14 3.91 15.24 12.95
N LYS A 15 4.63 16.24 13.49
CA LYS A 15 4.30 17.68 13.29
C LYS A 15 4.61 18.18 11.89
N ILE A 16 5.40 17.45 11.11
CA ILE A 16 5.70 17.78 9.72
C ILE A 16 4.56 17.25 8.84
N SER A 17 3.51 18.06 8.70
CA SER A 17 2.26 17.73 8.00
C SER A 17 1.72 18.93 7.26
N SER A 18 1.15 18.73 6.07
CA SER A 18 0.45 19.77 5.30
C SER A 18 -0.97 20.04 5.82
N THR A 19 -1.46 19.22 6.77
CA THR A 19 -2.79 19.36 7.38
C THR A 19 -2.70 19.37 8.90
N THR A 20 -3.70 19.94 9.55
CA THR A 20 -3.84 19.95 11.01
C THR A 20 -4.66 18.78 11.54
N ASN A 21 -5.39 18.10 10.68
CA ASN A 21 -6.22 16.95 11.02
C ASN A 21 -5.55 15.67 10.51
N GLY A 22 -4.72 15.05 11.36
CA GLY A 22 -3.91 13.90 11.01
C GLY A 22 -2.62 14.26 10.27
N LEU A 23 -1.82 13.26 9.97
CA LEU A 23 -0.57 13.40 9.22
C LEU A 23 -0.83 13.34 7.71
N THR A 24 -0.37 14.37 6.99
CA THR A 24 -0.33 14.35 5.52
C THR A 24 1.05 14.80 5.09
N ARG A 25 1.87 13.85 4.66
CA ARG A 25 3.22 14.08 4.15
C ARG A 25 3.42 13.29 2.87
N LEU A 26 3.23 13.97 1.75
CA LEU A 26 3.33 13.37 0.42
C LEU A 26 4.75 13.52 -0.12
N ILE A 27 5.14 12.57 -0.94
CA ILE A 27 6.45 12.59 -1.62
C ILE A 27 6.68 13.89 -2.41
N LEU A 28 7.92 14.38 -2.42
CA LEU A 28 8.37 15.55 -3.21
C LEU A 28 7.56 16.83 -2.89
N THR A 29 7.23 17.02 -1.60
CA THR A 29 6.63 18.24 -1.04
C THR A 29 7.57 18.92 -0.06
N GLU A 30 7.23 20.13 0.40
CA GLU A 30 8.00 20.82 1.45
C GLU A 30 8.03 20.03 2.77
N GLU A 31 6.94 19.33 3.10
CA GLU A 31 6.88 18.44 4.27
C GLU A 31 7.84 17.27 4.11
N HIS A 32 7.92 16.67 2.91
CA HIS A 32 8.90 15.61 2.64
C HIS A 32 10.33 16.11 2.80
N LYS A 33 10.64 17.31 2.29
CA LYS A 33 11.97 17.93 2.46
C LYS A 33 12.33 18.11 3.93
N LYS A 34 11.41 18.66 4.74
CA LYS A 34 11.62 18.81 6.18
C LYS A 34 11.80 17.47 6.88
N SER A 35 11.09 16.42 6.44
CA SER A 35 11.24 15.06 6.96
C SER A 35 12.64 14.50 6.64
N ILE A 36 13.09 14.63 5.40
CA ILE A 36 14.43 14.24 4.97
C ILE A 36 15.50 14.91 5.85
N ASP A 37 15.40 16.23 6.04
CA ASP A 37 16.35 17.01 6.82
C ASP A 37 16.38 16.55 8.29
N LEU A 38 15.24 16.33 8.91
CA LEU A 38 15.09 15.91 10.29
C LEU A 38 15.63 14.49 10.51
N ILE A 39 15.21 13.52 9.69
CA ILE A 39 15.66 12.12 9.77
C ILE A 39 17.18 12.05 9.53
N SER A 40 17.67 12.78 8.51
CA SER A 40 19.11 12.86 8.23
C SER A 40 19.90 13.43 9.41
N SER A 41 19.34 14.43 10.13
CA SER A 41 20.02 14.99 11.31
C SER A 41 20.16 13.96 12.41
N TRP A 42 19.09 13.23 12.73
CA TRP A 42 19.13 12.17 13.74
C TRP A 42 20.10 11.05 13.40
N MET A 43 20.16 10.65 12.12
CA MET A 43 21.12 9.65 11.66
C MET A 43 22.56 10.13 11.74
N ARG A 44 22.83 11.44 11.44
CA ARG A 44 24.17 12.04 11.61
C ARG A 44 24.61 12.06 13.07
N ASP A 45 23.72 12.34 14.00
CA ASP A 45 24.02 12.32 15.45
C ASP A 45 24.48 10.92 15.92
N LEU A 46 24.09 9.88 15.18
CA LEU A 46 24.58 8.51 15.38
C LEU A 46 25.88 8.19 14.64
N ASN A 47 26.47 9.14 13.93
CA ASN A 47 27.65 8.97 13.07
C ASN A 47 27.43 7.96 11.93
N LEU A 48 26.21 7.89 11.38
CA LEU A 48 25.96 7.12 10.18
C LEU A 48 26.40 7.91 8.93
N ASP A 49 26.90 7.21 7.92
CA ASP A 49 27.12 7.80 6.59
C ASP A 49 25.77 8.02 5.92
N ILE A 50 25.44 9.27 5.56
CA ILE A 50 24.12 9.64 5.03
C ILE A 50 24.16 9.81 3.52
N GLU A 51 23.23 9.16 2.86
CA GLU A 51 22.89 9.34 1.46
C GLU A 51 21.39 9.70 1.34
N VAL A 52 21.07 10.65 0.47
CA VAL A 52 19.68 10.90 0.03
C VAL A 52 19.65 10.67 -1.47
N ASP A 53 18.85 9.72 -1.91
CA ASP A 53 18.75 9.41 -3.35
C ASP A 53 17.76 10.33 -4.10
N ASP A 54 17.71 10.19 -5.42
CA ASP A 54 16.94 11.08 -6.29
C ASP A 54 15.41 10.86 -6.28
N ILE A 55 14.90 10.02 -5.38
CA ILE A 55 13.47 9.96 -5.03
C ILE A 55 13.21 10.48 -3.61
N GLY A 56 14.26 10.72 -2.83
CA GLY A 56 14.20 11.24 -1.47
C GLY A 56 14.20 10.16 -0.39
N ASN A 57 14.63 8.94 -0.69
CA ASN A 57 14.94 7.98 0.37
C ASN A 57 16.12 8.52 1.19
N VAL A 58 16.04 8.42 2.51
CA VAL A 58 17.16 8.73 3.42
C VAL A 58 17.80 7.42 3.83
N ILE A 59 19.09 7.26 3.57
CA ILE A 59 19.86 6.05 3.83
C ILE A 59 20.99 6.38 4.78
N GLY A 60 20.94 5.89 6.01
CA GLY A 60 22.01 6.00 7.00
C GLY A 60 22.76 4.69 7.12
N THR A 61 24.06 4.69 6.87
CA THR A 61 24.88 3.47 6.89
C THR A 61 25.81 3.45 8.10
N TYR A 62 25.64 2.42 8.95
CA TYR A 62 26.63 1.98 9.92
C TYR A 62 27.57 0.99 9.25
N LYS A 63 28.86 1.29 9.20
CA LYS A 63 29.89 0.37 8.68
C LYS A 63 30.51 -0.42 9.81
N SER A 64 30.46 -1.73 9.68
CA SER A 64 31.14 -2.66 10.57
C SER A 64 32.66 -2.56 10.41
N SER A 65 33.37 -2.77 11.51
CA SER A 65 34.84 -2.92 11.49
C SER A 65 35.30 -4.32 11.01
N PHE A 66 34.36 -5.26 10.86
CA PHE A 66 34.70 -6.61 10.39
C PHE A 66 34.87 -6.63 8.87
N PRO A 67 35.92 -7.30 8.35
CA PRO A 67 36.14 -7.39 6.91
C PRO A 67 35.03 -8.24 6.26
N ASN A 68 34.58 -7.82 5.07
CA ASN A 68 33.53 -8.48 4.31
C ASN A 68 32.22 -8.68 5.10
N ALA A 69 31.90 -7.76 6.00
CA ALA A 69 30.71 -7.81 6.81
C ALA A 69 29.44 -7.84 5.94
N PRO A 70 28.49 -8.75 6.18
CA PRO A 70 27.22 -8.77 5.48
C PRO A 70 26.41 -7.52 5.79
N THR A 71 25.43 -7.18 4.95
CA THR A 71 24.62 -5.97 5.11
C THR A 71 23.18 -6.33 5.49
N LEU A 72 22.77 -5.85 6.66
CA LEU A 72 21.37 -5.82 7.08
C LEU A 72 20.75 -4.48 6.69
N VAL A 73 19.65 -4.51 5.95
CA VAL A 73 18.78 -3.34 5.74
C VAL A 73 17.69 -3.36 6.80
N VAL A 74 17.53 -2.26 7.51
CA VAL A 74 16.38 -2.02 8.41
C VAL A 74 15.66 -0.81 7.86
N ALA A 75 14.41 -0.96 7.45
CA ALA A 75 13.73 0.09 6.70
C ALA A 75 12.24 0.16 7.02
N SER A 76 11.65 1.32 6.76
CA SER A 76 10.23 1.57 6.62
C SER A 76 10.03 2.90 5.88
N HIS A 77 8.79 3.41 5.79
CA HIS A 77 8.48 4.60 5.00
C HIS A 77 8.27 5.85 5.85
N GLN A 78 8.51 7.02 5.24
CA GLN A 78 8.35 8.33 5.87
C GLN A 78 7.14 9.12 5.33
N ASP A 79 6.54 8.71 4.21
CA ASP A 79 5.30 9.26 3.67
C ASP A 79 4.07 8.76 4.44
N SER A 80 2.92 9.31 4.12
CA SER A 80 1.65 8.92 4.72
C SER A 80 0.50 9.02 3.72
N VAL A 81 -0.61 8.33 3.99
CA VAL A 81 -1.90 8.65 3.40
C VAL A 81 -2.36 10.06 3.83
N LYS A 82 -3.37 10.63 3.16
CA LYS A 82 -3.99 11.90 3.60
C LYS A 82 -4.68 11.70 4.96
N CYS A 83 -4.38 12.57 5.91
CA CYS A 83 -4.91 12.53 7.29
C CYS A 83 -4.61 11.21 8.03
N GLY A 84 -3.47 10.60 7.77
CA GLY A 84 -3.01 9.34 8.39
C GLY A 84 -2.57 9.47 9.83
N GLY A 85 -2.17 8.35 10.41
CA GLY A 85 -1.58 8.27 11.76
C GLY A 85 -0.08 8.59 11.77
N ILE A 86 0.44 9.00 12.94
CA ILE A 86 1.86 9.33 13.10
C ILE A 86 2.76 8.12 13.32
N PHE A 87 2.18 6.92 13.42
CA PHE A 87 2.93 5.68 13.68
C PHE A 87 3.21 4.88 12.41
N ASP A 88 2.33 5.03 11.41
CA ASP A 88 2.38 4.27 10.17
C ASP A 88 3.65 4.60 9.38
N GLY A 89 4.48 3.60 9.14
CA GLY A 89 5.81 3.72 8.55
C GLY A 89 6.86 4.33 9.49
N MET A 90 6.55 5.47 10.12
CA MET A 90 7.50 6.21 10.94
C MET A 90 8.00 5.44 12.15
N LEU A 91 7.17 4.58 12.74
CA LEU A 91 7.59 3.70 13.84
C LEU A 91 8.75 2.80 13.39
N GLY A 92 8.69 2.26 12.18
CA GLY A 92 9.71 1.39 11.60
C GLY A 92 11.04 2.08 11.31
N ILE A 93 11.06 3.42 11.27
CA ILE A 93 12.29 4.23 11.18
C ILE A 93 12.81 4.54 12.58
N ILE A 94 11.94 4.95 13.50
CA ILE A 94 12.32 5.47 14.81
C ILE A 94 12.77 4.37 15.77
N VAL A 95 12.12 3.20 15.77
CA VAL A 95 12.51 2.08 16.64
C VAL A 95 13.96 1.64 16.39
N PRO A 96 14.39 1.34 15.14
CA PRO A 96 15.78 0.97 14.89
C PRO A 96 16.76 2.13 15.11
N LEU A 97 16.35 3.38 14.86
CA LEU A 97 17.17 4.56 15.15
C LEU A 97 17.53 4.62 16.65
N ILE A 98 16.55 4.46 17.53
CA ILE A 98 16.75 4.41 18.99
C ILE A 98 17.56 3.18 19.41
N GLY A 99 17.33 2.04 18.74
CA GLY A 99 18.12 0.83 18.98
C GLY A 99 19.62 1.02 18.68
N LEU A 100 19.95 1.72 17.58
CA LEU A 100 21.32 2.07 17.23
C LEU A 100 21.92 3.09 18.22
N GLU A 101 21.15 4.06 18.68
CA GLU A 101 21.58 5.02 19.68
C GLU A 101 21.92 4.32 21.00
N GLU A 102 21.06 3.44 21.47
CA GLU A 102 21.30 2.65 22.68
C GLU A 102 22.53 1.75 22.56
N ALA A 103 22.72 1.16 21.38
CA ALA A 103 23.93 0.37 21.10
C ALA A 103 25.21 1.24 21.13
N LYS A 104 25.16 2.45 20.57
CA LYS A 104 26.26 3.41 20.63
C LYS A 104 26.57 3.82 22.07
N HIS A 105 25.57 4.13 22.88
CA HIS A 105 25.74 4.44 24.30
C HIS A 105 26.38 3.31 25.11
N ASN A 106 26.04 2.08 24.77
CA ASN A 106 26.59 0.88 25.40
C ASN A 106 27.90 0.38 24.75
N ASN A 107 28.51 1.15 23.86
CA ASN A 107 29.73 0.80 23.12
C ASN A 107 29.62 -0.57 22.40
N LYS A 108 28.42 -0.92 21.93
CA LYS A 108 28.21 -2.16 21.16
C LYS A 108 28.61 -1.94 19.70
N SER A 109 29.32 -2.93 19.15
CA SER A 109 29.60 -3.02 17.71
C SER A 109 28.88 -4.24 17.12
N TYR A 110 28.54 -4.14 15.85
CA TYR A 110 27.88 -5.22 15.13
C TYR A 110 28.85 -5.86 14.12
N PRO A 111 28.81 -7.21 13.95
CA PRO A 111 29.64 -7.91 12.96
C PRO A 111 29.07 -7.80 11.53
N PHE A 112 28.11 -6.89 11.29
CA PHE A 112 27.46 -6.64 10.01
C PHE A 112 27.24 -5.15 9.81
N ASN A 113 27.22 -4.72 8.55
CA ASN A 113 26.80 -3.37 8.18
C ASN A 113 25.28 -3.22 8.41
N ILE A 114 24.85 -2.02 8.78
CA ILE A 114 23.42 -1.71 8.90
C ILE A 114 23.11 -0.53 7.99
N LYS A 115 22.14 -0.70 7.10
CA LYS A 115 21.54 0.42 6.36
C LYS A 115 20.15 0.68 6.95
N LEU A 116 20.02 1.79 7.68
CA LEU A 116 18.73 2.29 8.12
C LEU A 116 18.15 3.15 7.00
N VAL A 117 17.00 2.77 6.46
CA VAL A 117 16.39 3.42 5.30
C VAL A 117 15.00 3.95 5.63
N ALA A 118 14.79 5.25 5.37
CA ALA A 118 13.46 5.85 5.36
C ALA A 118 13.01 6.01 3.91
N PHE A 119 12.13 5.14 3.44
CA PHE A 119 11.59 5.19 2.08
C PHE A 119 10.72 6.42 1.86
N ALA A 120 10.86 7.04 0.69
CA ALA A 120 10.20 8.29 0.35
C ALA A 120 8.71 8.14 0.05
N GLU A 121 8.29 7.01 -0.51
CA GLU A 121 6.93 6.74 -0.97
C GLU A 121 6.65 5.24 -0.92
N GLU A 122 5.74 4.82 -0.05
CA GLU A 122 5.21 3.47 0.06
C GLU A 122 3.73 3.44 -0.33
N GLU A 123 2.96 4.41 0.17
CA GLU A 123 1.50 4.49 0.17
C GLU A 123 0.89 4.73 -1.23
N GLY A 124 1.64 5.32 -2.14
CA GLY A 124 1.12 5.64 -3.47
C GLY A 124 0.14 6.81 -3.51
N THR A 125 0.10 7.63 -2.46
CA THR A 125 -0.96 8.63 -2.26
C THR A 125 -0.92 9.76 -3.29
N ARG A 126 0.27 10.23 -3.70
CA ARG A 126 0.40 11.37 -4.61
C ARG A 126 0.24 10.99 -6.08
N PHE A 127 0.87 9.89 -6.52
CA PHE A 127 0.94 9.52 -7.94
C PHE A 127 0.21 8.20 -8.25
N GLU A 128 -0.66 7.73 -7.38
CA GLU A 128 -1.39 6.46 -7.49
C GLU A 128 -0.46 5.26 -7.80
N THR A 129 0.78 5.33 -7.29
CA THR A 129 1.82 4.33 -7.52
C THR A 129 2.59 4.08 -6.24
N SER A 130 2.28 2.98 -5.56
CA SER A 130 2.93 2.58 -4.30
C SER A 130 4.35 2.03 -4.49
N LEU A 131 5.11 1.98 -3.39
CA LEU A 131 6.44 1.38 -3.29
C LEU A 131 7.50 2.04 -4.19
N MET A 132 7.37 3.33 -4.52
CA MET A 132 8.34 4.00 -5.39
C MET A 132 9.71 4.11 -4.71
N GLY A 133 9.76 4.45 -3.43
CA GLY A 133 10.99 4.54 -2.66
C GLY A 133 11.78 3.24 -2.68
N SER A 134 11.13 2.14 -2.33
CA SER A 134 11.77 0.82 -2.30
C SER A 134 12.14 0.30 -3.69
N LYS A 135 11.38 0.61 -4.75
CA LYS A 135 11.76 0.29 -6.14
C LYS A 135 13.03 1.01 -6.58
N VAL A 136 13.20 2.27 -6.20
CA VAL A 136 14.45 3.02 -6.47
C VAL A 136 15.59 2.41 -5.69
N PHE A 137 15.44 2.19 -4.40
CA PHE A 137 16.45 1.57 -3.55
C PHE A 137 16.88 0.19 -4.05
N ALA A 138 15.92 -0.64 -4.48
CA ALA A 138 16.20 -1.97 -5.03
C ALA A 138 16.76 -1.97 -6.47
N GLY A 139 16.78 -0.82 -7.15
CA GLY A 139 17.21 -0.72 -8.54
C GLY A 139 16.24 -1.34 -9.54
N THR A 140 14.94 -1.35 -9.23
CA THR A 140 13.86 -1.93 -10.05
C THR A 140 12.85 -0.90 -10.55
N PHE A 141 13.13 0.39 -10.34
CA PHE A 141 12.29 1.49 -10.80
C PHE A 141 12.17 1.45 -12.34
N LYS A 142 10.98 1.74 -12.85
CA LYS A 142 10.71 1.73 -14.30
C LYS A 142 10.46 3.15 -14.79
N GLU A 143 11.16 3.55 -15.84
CA GLU A 143 11.05 4.86 -16.47
C GLU A 143 9.60 5.30 -16.75
N LYS A 144 8.72 4.38 -17.15
CA LYS A 144 7.31 4.68 -17.37
C LYS A 144 6.60 5.34 -16.18
N LEU A 145 7.09 5.13 -14.95
CA LEU A 145 6.52 5.71 -13.74
C LEU A 145 6.75 7.23 -13.68
N LEU A 146 7.75 7.78 -14.36
CA LEU A 146 7.98 9.22 -14.48
C LEU A 146 6.78 9.97 -15.10
N LYS A 147 5.95 9.26 -15.87
CA LYS A 147 4.74 9.80 -16.51
C LYS A 147 3.49 9.75 -15.62
N SER A 148 3.58 9.17 -14.42
CA SER A 148 2.46 9.21 -13.46
C SER A 148 2.16 10.65 -13.08
N VAL A 149 0.88 11.00 -12.97
CA VAL A 149 0.43 12.37 -12.68
C VAL A 149 -0.27 12.42 -11.32
N ASP A 150 -0.09 13.53 -10.60
CA ASP A 150 -0.81 13.78 -9.38
C ASP A 150 -2.18 14.45 -9.65
N GLU A 151 -2.96 14.70 -8.60
CA GLU A 151 -4.30 15.33 -8.68
C GLU A 151 -4.30 16.76 -9.30
N ASN A 152 -3.13 17.40 -9.38
CA ASN A 152 -2.94 18.71 -9.98
C ASN A 152 -2.42 18.63 -11.43
N GLY A 153 -2.29 17.41 -11.99
CA GLY A 153 -1.76 17.19 -13.33
C GLY A 153 -0.23 17.30 -13.44
N ILE A 154 0.49 17.35 -12.32
CA ILE A 154 1.96 17.40 -12.28
C ILE A 154 2.50 16.00 -12.46
N THR A 155 3.41 15.78 -13.41
CA THR A 155 4.06 14.48 -13.58
C THR A 155 5.10 14.22 -12.50
N LEU A 156 5.40 12.95 -12.24
CA LEU A 156 6.49 12.58 -11.32
C LEU A 156 7.83 13.17 -11.77
N GLU A 157 8.10 13.18 -13.10
CA GLU A 157 9.32 13.77 -13.68
C GLU A 157 9.45 15.26 -13.33
N GLU A 158 8.37 16.04 -13.50
CA GLU A 158 8.33 17.45 -13.14
C GLU A 158 8.51 17.65 -11.63
N ALA A 159 7.86 16.83 -10.81
CA ALA A 159 7.97 16.91 -9.36
C ALA A 159 9.39 16.60 -8.86
N VAL A 160 10.04 15.56 -9.37
CA VAL A 160 11.44 15.19 -9.07
C VAL A 160 12.38 16.34 -9.45
N THR A 161 12.22 16.88 -10.66
CA THR A 161 13.05 18.00 -11.15
C THR A 161 12.85 19.27 -10.32
N LYS A 162 11.60 19.59 -9.98
CA LYS A 162 11.28 20.77 -9.14
C LYS A 162 11.82 20.64 -7.72
N PHE A 163 11.87 19.42 -7.20
CA PHE A 163 12.44 19.13 -5.89
C PHE A 163 13.97 19.28 -5.85
N GLY A 164 14.63 19.32 -7.01
CA GLY A 164 16.07 19.47 -7.18
C GLY A 164 16.80 18.14 -7.40
N PHE A 165 16.08 17.07 -7.67
CA PHE A 165 16.63 15.75 -7.94
C PHE A 165 16.80 15.48 -9.45
N ASN A 166 17.55 14.42 -9.79
CA ASN A 166 17.90 14.08 -11.17
C ASN A 166 17.21 12.81 -11.64
N THR A 167 16.24 12.93 -12.52
CA THR A 167 15.48 11.80 -13.07
C THR A 167 16.35 10.78 -13.81
N LYS A 168 17.48 11.18 -14.40
CA LYS A 168 18.41 10.27 -15.07
C LYS A 168 19.01 9.23 -14.11
N ASN A 169 19.20 9.59 -12.85
CA ASN A 169 19.72 8.66 -11.86
C ASN A 169 18.66 7.59 -11.50
N LEU A 170 17.37 7.92 -11.60
CA LEU A 170 16.28 6.97 -11.34
C LEU A 170 16.14 5.90 -12.43
N ILE A 171 16.45 6.22 -13.70
CA ILE A 171 16.31 5.29 -14.82
C ILE A 171 17.55 4.43 -15.07
N ASN A 172 18.71 4.87 -14.58
CA ASN A 172 19.98 4.17 -14.76
C ASN A 172 20.34 3.25 -13.58
N LEU A 173 19.36 2.87 -12.78
CA LEU A 173 19.55 1.99 -11.63
C LEU A 173 19.76 0.53 -12.05
N HIS A 174 20.56 -0.17 -11.25
CA HIS A 174 20.75 -1.61 -11.37
C HIS A 174 20.28 -2.33 -10.11
N PRO A 175 19.73 -3.55 -10.23
CA PRO A 175 19.32 -4.33 -9.07
C PRO A 175 20.44 -4.50 -8.07
N ARG A 176 20.18 -4.18 -6.80
CA ARG A 176 21.16 -4.32 -5.71
C ARG A 176 21.46 -5.79 -5.43
N LYS A 177 22.73 -6.04 -5.12
CA LYS A 177 23.22 -7.37 -4.74
C LYS A 177 24.02 -7.33 -3.43
N ASP A 178 24.03 -6.17 -2.79
CA ASP A 178 24.80 -5.85 -1.58
C ASP A 178 23.95 -5.95 -0.30
N ILE A 179 22.85 -6.67 -0.34
CA ILE A 179 21.90 -6.84 0.78
C ILE A 179 21.79 -8.32 1.11
N ASP A 180 22.15 -8.68 2.34
CA ASP A 180 22.10 -10.07 2.83
C ASP A 180 20.81 -10.36 3.62
N ALA A 181 20.25 -9.33 4.29
CA ALA A 181 19.02 -9.47 5.06
C ALA A 181 18.23 -8.15 5.08
N TYR A 182 16.91 -8.27 5.25
CA TYR A 182 15.99 -7.14 5.40
C TYR A 182 15.11 -7.34 6.63
N LEU A 183 14.92 -6.27 7.39
CA LEU A 183 14.05 -6.23 8.56
C LEU A 183 13.20 -4.96 8.51
N GLU A 184 11.93 -5.10 8.80
CA GLU A 184 11.02 -3.96 8.97
C GLU A 184 10.21 -4.10 10.25
N PHE A 185 10.14 -3.00 11.01
CA PHE A 185 9.20 -2.84 12.11
C PHE A 185 8.00 -2.05 11.57
N HIS A 186 6.81 -2.57 11.80
CA HIS A 186 5.60 -1.89 11.36
C HIS A 186 4.50 -2.05 12.42
N ILE A 187 3.55 -1.11 12.46
CA ILE A 187 2.33 -1.30 13.23
C ILE A 187 1.50 -2.42 12.60
N GLU A 188 0.68 -3.09 13.40
CA GLU A 188 -0.19 -4.18 12.90
C GLU A 188 -1.26 -3.66 11.93
N GLN A 189 -1.67 -2.40 12.04
CA GLN A 189 -2.83 -1.80 11.36
C GLN A 189 -4.14 -2.53 11.67
N GLY A 190 -4.21 -3.21 12.80
CA GLY A 190 -5.34 -4.01 13.24
C GLY A 190 -5.35 -4.19 14.77
N PRO A 191 -6.39 -4.79 15.35
CA PRO A 191 -6.58 -4.89 16.79
C PRO A 191 -6.16 -6.25 17.39
N VAL A 192 -5.58 -7.18 16.60
CA VAL A 192 -5.41 -8.57 17.04
C VAL A 192 -4.37 -8.68 18.15
N LEU A 193 -3.18 -8.10 17.95
CA LEU A 193 -2.13 -8.12 18.96
C LEU A 193 -2.56 -7.41 20.27
N GLU A 194 -3.27 -6.28 20.15
CA GLU A 194 -3.80 -5.57 21.29
C GLU A 194 -4.82 -6.42 22.05
N ASN A 195 -5.78 -7.04 21.36
CA ASN A 195 -6.79 -7.91 21.97
C ASN A 195 -6.18 -9.15 22.64
N GLU A 196 -5.07 -9.64 22.11
CA GLU A 196 -4.32 -10.77 22.69
C GLU A 196 -3.28 -10.33 23.74
N ALA A 197 -3.18 -9.04 24.02
CA ALA A 197 -2.20 -8.44 24.93
C ALA A 197 -0.73 -8.80 24.57
N LEU A 198 -0.43 -8.90 23.29
CA LEU A 198 0.90 -9.19 22.77
C LEU A 198 1.60 -7.89 22.34
N PRO A 199 2.85 -7.66 22.77
CA PRO A 199 3.58 -6.42 22.45
C PRO A 199 4.10 -6.37 21.02
N ALA A 200 4.26 -7.53 20.36
CA ALA A 200 4.76 -7.66 18.99
C ALA A 200 4.43 -9.05 18.43
N GLY A 201 4.43 -9.19 17.12
CA GLY A 201 4.29 -10.44 16.39
C GLY A 201 5.31 -10.54 15.26
N ILE A 202 5.63 -11.75 14.84
CA ILE A 202 6.43 -12.01 13.63
C ILE A 202 5.46 -12.30 12.51
N VAL A 203 5.55 -11.51 11.42
CA VAL A 203 4.72 -11.69 10.23
C VAL A 203 5.12 -12.99 9.55
N SER A 204 4.19 -13.93 9.48
CA SER A 204 4.39 -15.23 8.81
C SER A 204 4.00 -15.21 7.33
N SER A 205 3.11 -14.28 6.94
CA SER A 205 2.66 -14.12 5.56
C SER A 205 2.06 -12.72 5.33
N ILE A 206 2.11 -12.26 4.10
CA ILE A 206 1.43 -11.04 3.65
C ILE A 206 0.28 -11.45 2.75
N THR A 207 -0.90 -10.88 2.99
CA THR A 207 -2.08 -11.15 2.16
C THR A 207 -1.91 -10.61 0.75
N GLY A 208 -2.33 -11.38 -0.25
CA GLY A 208 -2.59 -10.84 -1.56
C GLY A 208 -3.86 -10.00 -1.56
N PHE A 209 -3.87 -8.87 -2.24
CA PHE A 209 -5.07 -8.05 -2.41
C PHE A 209 -5.42 -7.86 -3.87
N LYS A 210 -6.70 -7.62 -4.14
CA LYS A 210 -7.21 -7.18 -5.44
C LYS A 210 -8.23 -6.07 -5.25
N SER A 211 -8.08 -5.01 -6.07
CA SER A 211 -9.06 -3.92 -6.16
C SER A 211 -9.88 -4.05 -7.42
N PHE A 212 -11.17 -3.83 -7.29
CA PHE A 212 -12.14 -3.82 -8.40
C PHE A 212 -12.91 -2.51 -8.39
N LYS A 213 -13.23 -2.00 -9.58
CA LYS A 213 -14.24 -0.97 -9.78
C LYS A 213 -15.48 -1.63 -10.36
N ILE A 214 -16.58 -1.61 -9.63
CA ILE A 214 -17.83 -2.25 -10.01
C ILE A 214 -18.84 -1.20 -10.41
N SER A 215 -19.51 -1.40 -11.55
CA SER A 215 -20.58 -0.54 -12.04
C SER A 215 -21.88 -1.33 -12.14
N VAL A 216 -22.92 -0.84 -11.47
CA VAL A 216 -24.28 -1.36 -11.52
C VAL A 216 -25.12 -0.42 -12.37
N ASN A 217 -25.73 -0.94 -13.44
CA ASN A 217 -26.52 -0.15 -14.38
C ASN A 217 -28.02 -0.41 -14.19
N GLY A 218 -28.78 0.65 -14.17
CA GLY A 218 -30.23 0.66 -14.06
C GLY A 218 -30.86 1.60 -15.06
N LYS A 219 -32.03 2.16 -14.71
CA LYS A 219 -32.78 3.11 -15.55
C LYS A 219 -33.26 4.29 -14.74
N SER A 220 -32.96 5.51 -15.20
CA SER A 220 -33.45 6.74 -14.55
C SER A 220 -34.99 6.84 -14.65
N GLY A 221 -35.57 7.42 -13.61
CA GLY A 221 -36.97 7.76 -13.56
C GLY A 221 -37.21 8.81 -12.47
N HIS A 222 -38.35 9.46 -12.51
CA HIS A 222 -38.73 10.42 -11.47
C HIS A 222 -39.05 9.69 -10.16
N ALA A 223 -38.49 10.13 -9.05
CA ALA A 223 -38.59 9.43 -7.76
C ALA A 223 -40.05 9.30 -7.24
N GLY A 224 -40.94 10.27 -7.55
CA GLY A 224 -42.29 10.30 -7.06
C GLY A 224 -43.33 9.66 -7.99
N THR A 225 -43.06 9.53 -9.30
CA THR A 225 -44.04 9.08 -10.28
C THR A 225 -43.76 7.70 -10.88
N LEU A 226 -42.53 7.21 -10.79
CA LEU A 226 -42.18 5.86 -11.26
C LEU A 226 -42.56 4.81 -10.20
N PRO A 227 -43.54 3.90 -10.46
CA PRO A 227 -43.97 2.87 -9.53
C PRO A 227 -42.80 1.96 -9.11
N MET A 228 -42.81 1.47 -7.86
CA MET A 228 -41.73 0.64 -7.33
C MET A 228 -41.44 -0.62 -8.14
N ASN A 229 -42.51 -1.30 -8.61
CA ASN A 229 -42.42 -2.53 -9.40
C ASN A 229 -41.91 -2.31 -10.85
N MET A 230 -41.77 -1.07 -11.29
CA MET A 230 -41.24 -0.71 -12.62
C MET A 230 -39.83 -0.11 -12.55
N ARG A 231 -39.21 -0.06 -11.36
CA ARG A 231 -37.89 0.54 -11.16
C ARG A 231 -36.76 -0.46 -11.50
N PHE A 232 -35.76 0.06 -12.17
CA PHE A 232 -34.44 -0.53 -12.31
C PHE A 232 -33.45 0.41 -11.59
N ASP A 233 -33.48 0.37 -10.26
CA ASP A 233 -32.72 1.27 -9.40
C ASP A 233 -31.30 0.72 -9.20
N ALA A 234 -30.31 1.39 -9.83
CA ALA A 234 -28.91 1.02 -9.70
C ALA A 234 -28.38 1.22 -8.27
N GLY A 235 -28.96 2.17 -7.52
CA GLY A 235 -28.57 2.41 -6.13
C GLY A 235 -28.96 1.24 -5.23
N CYS A 236 -30.20 0.78 -5.31
CA CYS A 236 -30.66 -0.40 -4.56
C CYS A 236 -29.84 -1.65 -4.93
N GLY A 237 -29.64 -1.90 -6.23
CA GLY A 237 -28.87 -3.05 -6.68
C GLY A 237 -27.41 -3.00 -6.20
N ALA A 238 -26.79 -1.83 -6.17
CA ALA A 238 -25.45 -1.67 -5.61
C ALA A 238 -25.41 -1.94 -4.10
N CYS A 239 -26.39 -1.44 -3.34
CA CYS A 239 -26.49 -1.71 -1.90
C CYS A 239 -26.69 -3.22 -1.60
N GLU A 240 -27.52 -3.91 -2.38
CA GLU A 240 -27.70 -5.37 -2.26
C GLU A 240 -26.38 -6.10 -2.55
N CYS A 241 -25.61 -5.69 -3.57
CA CYS A 241 -24.30 -6.24 -3.85
C CYS A 241 -23.33 -6.05 -2.66
N VAL A 242 -23.27 -4.85 -2.09
CA VAL A 242 -22.39 -4.55 -0.94
C VAL A 242 -22.73 -5.41 0.26
N LEU A 243 -24.01 -5.52 0.62
CA LEU A 243 -24.44 -6.37 1.73
C LEU A 243 -24.16 -7.86 1.48
N SER A 244 -24.32 -8.31 0.24
CA SER A 244 -24.00 -9.69 -0.15
C SER A 244 -22.49 -9.97 -0.06
N ILE A 245 -21.64 -9.02 -0.47
CA ILE A 245 -20.18 -9.10 -0.35
C ILE A 245 -19.78 -9.16 1.13
N GLU A 246 -20.33 -8.30 1.97
CA GLU A 246 -20.08 -8.29 3.40
C GLU A 246 -20.47 -9.62 4.06
N ASN A 247 -21.65 -10.13 3.74
CA ASN A 247 -22.10 -11.40 4.27
C ASN A 247 -21.22 -12.57 3.82
N LEU A 248 -20.77 -12.57 2.56
CA LEU A 248 -19.84 -13.56 2.05
C LEU A 248 -18.51 -13.52 2.81
N ALA A 249 -17.96 -12.32 3.05
CA ALA A 249 -16.73 -12.16 3.81
C ALA A 249 -16.88 -12.65 5.25
N LYS A 250 -18.01 -12.37 5.92
CA LYS A 250 -18.29 -12.85 7.28
C LYS A 250 -18.44 -14.37 7.39
N THR A 251 -18.86 -15.03 6.31
CA THR A 251 -19.12 -16.48 6.30
C THR A 251 -18.01 -17.31 5.65
N THR A 252 -16.98 -16.66 5.13
CA THR A 252 -15.84 -17.30 4.49
C THR A 252 -14.58 -17.05 5.33
N ASN A 253 -13.94 -18.13 5.78
CA ASN A 253 -12.68 -18.00 6.53
C ASN A 253 -11.61 -17.33 5.68
N ASP A 254 -10.79 -16.50 6.33
CA ASP A 254 -9.63 -15.85 5.72
C ASP A 254 -9.96 -14.90 4.53
N LEU A 255 -11.23 -14.48 4.39
CA LEU A 255 -11.68 -13.51 3.41
C LEU A 255 -11.98 -12.18 4.08
N ILE A 256 -11.31 -11.11 3.64
CA ILE A 256 -11.64 -9.74 3.99
C ILE A 256 -12.10 -9.03 2.72
N ALA A 257 -13.21 -8.32 2.79
CA ALA A 257 -13.73 -7.53 1.67
C ALA A 257 -14.22 -6.17 2.16
N THR A 258 -13.81 -5.11 1.45
CA THR A 258 -14.14 -3.73 1.83
C THR A 258 -14.64 -2.94 0.63
N VAL A 259 -15.77 -2.23 0.80
CA VAL A 259 -16.25 -1.21 -0.14
C VAL A 259 -15.96 0.16 0.46
N GLY A 260 -14.87 0.79 0.00
CA GLY A 260 -14.39 2.06 0.55
C GLY A 260 -14.99 3.31 -0.11
N LYS A 261 -15.52 3.19 -1.34
CA LYS A 261 -16.07 4.32 -2.09
C LYS A 261 -17.32 3.89 -2.87
N MET A 262 -18.37 4.72 -2.84
CA MET A 262 -19.58 4.51 -3.63
C MET A 262 -20.09 5.83 -4.19
N ASN A 263 -20.52 5.83 -5.46
CA ASN A 263 -21.08 6.99 -6.14
C ASN A 263 -22.36 6.59 -6.88
N PHE A 264 -23.36 7.48 -6.88
CA PHE A 264 -24.61 7.34 -7.61
C PHE A 264 -24.69 8.36 -8.73
N TYR A 265 -25.31 7.99 -9.86
CA TYR A 265 -25.50 8.88 -11.01
C TYR A 265 -26.96 8.89 -11.47
N PRO A 266 -27.54 10.10 -11.65
CA PRO A 266 -26.95 11.43 -11.67
C PRO A 266 -26.73 12.07 -10.27
N SER A 267 -26.94 11.38 -9.17
CA SER A 267 -26.81 11.90 -7.79
C SER A 267 -27.75 13.06 -7.49
N SER A 268 -29.00 12.90 -7.92
CA SER A 268 -30.09 13.87 -7.67
C SER A 268 -31.15 13.25 -6.77
N SER A 269 -31.61 13.97 -5.76
CA SER A 269 -32.56 13.47 -4.74
C SER A 269 -33.91 13.05 -5.28
N ASN A 270 -34.32 13.57 -6.44
CA ASN A 270 -35.62 13.31 -7.07
C ASN A 270 -35.54 12.39 -8.31
N VAL A 271 -34.40 11.70 -8.51
CA VAL A 271 -34.17 10.84 -9.67
C VAL A 271 -33.71 9.46 -9.21
N VAL A 272 -34.36 8.40 -9.69
CA VAL A 272 -33.90 7.01 -9.54
C VAL A 272 -32.52 6.87 -10.23
N PRO A 273 -31.46 6.42 -9.54
CA PRO A 273 -30.14 6.31 -10.14
C PRO A 273 -30.11 5.34 -11.33
N LYS A 274 -29.54 5.81 -12.46
CA LYS A 274 -29.31 4.95 -13.62
C LYS A 274 -28.00 4.18 -13.58
N ARG A 275 -27.07 4.58 -12.71
CA ARG A 275 -25.78 3.94 -12.51
C ARG A 275 -25.31 4.19 -11.09
N ALA A 276 -24.76 3.14 -10.48
CA ALA A 276 -23.98 3.22 -9.25
C ALA A 276 -22.60 2.62 -9.50
N GLU A 277 -21.57 3.22 -8.94
CA GLU A 277 -20.18 2.72 -9.02
C GLU A 277 -19.62 2.60 -7.62
N PHE A 278 -18.93 1.50 -7.34
CA PHE A 278 -18.22 1.33 -6.07
C PHE A 278 -16.89 0.61 -6.27
N THR A 279 -15.97 0.87 -5.34
CA THR A 279 -14.69 0.14 -5.27
C THR A 279 -14.86 -1.05 -4.33
N LEU A 280 -14.27 -2.18 -4.68
CA LEU A 280 -14.21 -3.37 -3.84
C LEU A 280 -12.75 -3.81 -3.72
N GLU A 281 -12.26 -3.86 -2.50
CA GLU A 281 -10.99 -4.47 -2.17
C GLU A 281 -11.21 -5.82 -1.51
N ILE A 282 -10.50 -6.81 -2.00
CA ILE A 282 -10.56 -8.19 -1.49
C ILE A 282 -9.16 -8.62 -1.08
N LEU A 283 -9.05 -9.11 0.15
CA LEU A 283 -7.86 -9.73 0.69
C LEU A 283 -8.18 -11.18 1.03
N ILE A 284 -7.33 -12.11 0.60
CA ILE A 284 -7.49 -13.54 0.87
C ILE A 284 -6.22 -14.06 1.52
N PHE A 285 -6.36 -14.62 2.71
CA PHE A 285 -5.34 -15.41 3.38
C PHE A 285 -5.39 -16.84 2.82
N SER A 286 -4.67 -17.14 1.75
CA SER A 286 -4.64 -18.51 1.21
C SER A 286 -3.25 -19.12 1.32
N LEU A 287 -3.06 -19.95 2.33
CA LEU A 287 -1.89 -20.84 2.47
C LEU A 287 -1.75 -21.78 1.25
N CYS A 288 -2.87 -22.18 0.65
CA CYS A 288 -2.91 -23.06 -0.51
C CYS A 288 -2.30 -22.43 -1.76
N LEU A 289 -2.40 -21.11 -1.95
CA LEU A 289 -1.82 -20.43 -3.11
C LEU A 289 -0.28 -20.43 -3.05
N PHE A 290 0.30 -20.28 -1.87
CA PHE A 290 1.76 -20.30 -1.69
C PHE A 290 2.35 -21.70 -1.92
N ILE A 291 1.69 -22.75 -1.45
CA ILE A 291 2.12 -24.14 -1.70
C ILE A 291 2.04 -24.44 -3.21
N PHE A 292 0.99 -24.02 -3.88
CA PHE A 292 0.82 -24.22 -5.32
C PHE A 292 1.86 -23.45 -6.15
N ILE A 293 2.11 -22.18 -5.82
CA ILE A 293 3.13 -21.35 -6.48
C ILE A 293 4.53 -21.90 -6.18
N TYR A 294 4.83 -22.30 -4.95
CA TYR A 294 6.12 -22.88 -4.55
C TYR A 294 6.39 -24.22 -5.25
N VAL A 295 5.42 -25.12 -5.30
CA VAL A 295 5.52 -26.39 -6.02
C VAL A 295 5.66 -26.18 -7.53
N PHE A 296 4.93 -25.21 -8.10
CA PHE A 296 4.97 -24.92 -9.53
C PHE A 296 6.24 -24.20 -9.96
N MET A 297 6.80 -23.30 -9.14
CA MET A 297 8.06 -22.60 -9.45
C MET A 297 9.29 -23.52 -9.34
N ASN A 298 9.22 -24.59 -8.54
CA ASN A 298 10.31 -25.59 -8.43
C ASN A 298 10.25 -26.69 -9.50
N THR A 299 9.18 -26.79 -10.27
CA THR A 299 9.15 -27.68 -11.43
C THR A 299 9.62 -26.91 -12.66
N SER A 300 10.73 -27.34 -13.26
CA SER A 300 11.43 -26.70 -14.38
C SER A 300 10.64 -26.54 -15.70
N ILE A 301 9.32 -26.67 -15.66
CA ILE A 301 8.42 -26.66 -16.83
C ILE A 301 7.88 -25.26 -17.15
N PHE A 302 7.93 -24.27 -16.22
CA PHE A 302 7.29 -22.98 -16.41
C PHE A 302 8.23 -21.78 -16.24
N ASN A 303 9.06 -21.55 -17.23
CA ASN A 303 10.00 -20.42 -17.26
C ASN A 303 9.53 -19.25 -18.19
N SER A 304 8.22 -19.02 -18.34
CA SER A 304 7.74 -17.91 -19.16
C SER A 304 6.79 -16.98 -18.39
N SER A 305 7.05 -15.67 -18.49
CA SER A 305 6.21 -14.60 -17.94
C SER A 305 4.75 -14.61 -18.43
N LYS A 306 4.49 -15.21 -19.61
CA LYS A 306 3.15 -15.37 -20.18
C LYS A 306 2.30 -16.37 -19.41
N THR A 307 2.90 -17.42 -18.87
CA THR A 307 2.20 -18.47 -18.12
C THR A 307 1.73 -17.96 -16.78
N ILE A 308 2.54 -17.14 -16.10
CA ILE A 308 2.18 -16.48 -14.84
C ILE A 308 0.99 -15.54 -15.06
N SER A 309 1.01 -14.73 -16.13
CA SER A 309 -0.10 -13.83 -16.48
C SER A 309 -1.40 -14.58 -16.79
N LEU A 310 -1.31 -15.71 -17.51
CA LEU A 310 -2.47 -16.57 -17.82
C LEU A 310 -3.07 -17.20 -16.55
N PHE A 311 -2.22 -17.58 -15.59
CA PHE A 311 -2.68 -18.15 -14.31
C PHE A 311 -3.41 -17.12 -13.44
N TYR A 312 -2.91 -15.88 -13.38
CA TYR A 312 -3.62 -14.78 -12.70
C TYR A 312 -4.96 -14.46 -13.38
N PHE A 313 -5.01 -14.51 -14.69
CA PHE A 313 -6.24 -14.30 -15.46
C PHE A 313 -7.26 -15.41 -15.24
N LEU A 314 -6.86 -16.68 -15.26
CA LEU A 314 -7.71 -17.84 -15.00
C LEU A 314 -8.23 -17.87 -13.55
N TYR A 315 -7.38 -17.52 -12.56
CA TYR A 315 -7.78 -17.45 -11.17
C TYR A 315 -8.77 -16.30 -10.91
N ALA A 316 -8.52 -15.12 -11.49
CA ALA A 316 -9.46 -14.01 -11.43
C ALA A 316 -10.79 -14.34 -12.11
N SER A 317 -10.77 -15.04 -13.25
CA SER A 317 -11.97 -15.49 -13.97
C SER A 317 -12.74 -16.55 -13.20
N LEU A 318 -12.07 -17.49 -12.53
CA LEU A 318 -12.68 -18.49 -11.64
C LEU A 318 -13.30 -17.82 -10.41
N PHE A 319 -12.63 -16.83 -9.83
CA PHE A 319 -13.15 -16.07 -8.70
C PHE A 319 -14.42 -15.31 -9.08
N VAL A 320 -14.43 -14.58 -10.19
CA VAL A 320 -15.60 -13.90 -10.74
C VAL A 320 -16.73 -14.91 -11.02
N PHE A 321 -16.41 -16.07 -11.61
CA PHE A 321 -17.40 -17.07 -11.96
C PHE A 321 -18.01 -17.78 -10.74
N TYR A 322 -17.19 -18.08 -9.71
CA TYR A 322 -17.67 -18.78 -8.51
C TYR A 322 -18.35 -17.88 -7.48
N PHE A 323 -17.96 -16.62 -7.35
CA PHE A 323 -18.43 -15.73 -6.29
C PHE A 323 -19.47 -14.70 -6.75
N ILE A 324 -19.35 -14.16 -7.97
CA ILE A 324 -20.33 -13.18 -8.48
C ILE A 324 -21.55 -13.84 -9.10
N LYS A 325 -21.39 -14.99 -9.76
CA LYS A 325 -22.51 -15.72 -10.37
C LYS A 325 -23.58 -16.20 -9.37
N PRO A 326 -23.25 -16.72 -8.16
CA PRO A 326 -24.26 -17.03 -7.14
C PRO A 326 -25.04 -15.82 -6.66
N VAL A 327 -24.39 -14.66 -6.49
CA VAL A 327 -25.04 -13.39 -6.13
C VAL A 327 -26.03 -12.96 -7.21
N TRP A 328 -25.67 -13.06 -8.47
CA TRP A 328 -26.54 -12.76 -9.60
C TRP A 328 -27.76 -13.70 -9.68
N TRP A 329 -27.55 -15.00 -9.40
CA TRP A 329 -28.64 -15.98 -9.38
C TRP A 329 -29.63 -15.76 -8.22
N GLN A 330 -29.15 -15.37 -7.05
CA GLN A 330 -30.01 -15.04 -5.88
C GLN A 330 -30.84 -13.78 -6.11
N MET A 331 -30.40 -12.84 -6.94
CA MET A 331 -31.15 -11.63 -7.32
C MET A 331 -32.22 -11.86 -8.41
N GLY A 332 -32.55 -13.08 -8.74
CA GLY A 332 -33.70 -13.43 -9.61
C GLY A 332 -33.43 -13.20 -11.09
N GLY A 333 -32.19 -13.27 -11.55
CA GLY A 333 -31.83 -13.12 -12.95
C GLY A 333 -32.48 -14.15 -13.85
N LYS A 334 -33.51 -13.75 -14.60
CA LYS A 334 -34.12 -14.53 -15.70
C LYS A 334 -33.35 -14.26 -16.98
N ASN A 335 -33.21 -15.28 -17.82
CA ASN A 335 -32.32 -15.41 -18.98
C ASN A 335 -32.41 -14.37 -20.13
N ASN A 336 -33.07 -13.22 -19.95
CA ASN A 336 -33.32 -12.25 -21.05
C ASN A 336 -33.09 -10.78 -20.68
N LEU A 337 -32.22 -10.47 -19.72
CA LEU A 337 -31.86 -9.09 -19.43
C LEU A 337 -30.44 -8.78 -19.99
N PRO A 338 -30.21 -7.55 -20.53
CA PRO A 338 -28.86 -7.12 -20.93
C PRO A 338 -27.92 -7.13 -19.74
N PRO A 339 -26.62 -7.26 -19.94
CA PRO A 339 -25.66 -7.36 -18.85
C PRO A 339 -25.75 -6.12 -17.95
N ILE A 340 -26.18 -6.34 -16.70
CA ILE A 340 -26.35 -5.29 -15.68
C ILE A 340 -24.99 -4.87 -15.12
N PHE A 341 -23.97 -5.70 -15.29
CA PHE A 341 -22.61 -5.48 -14.76
C PHE A 341 -21.58 -5.35 -15.86
N SER A 342 -20.67 -4.37 -15.72
CA SER A 342 -19.39 -4.30 -16.41
C SER A 342 -18.27 -4.23 -15.36
N LEU A 343 -17.26 -5.07 -15.53
CA LEU A 343 -16.04 -5.12 -14.70
C LEU A 343 -15.00 -4.13 -15.21
#